data_fb641410f18df7fa633b942f54d16947
#
_entry.id   fb641410f18df7fa633b942f54d16947
#
_cell.length_a   1.000
_cell.length_b   1.000
_cell.length_c   1.000
_cell.angle_alpha   90.00
_cell.angle_beta   90.00
_cell.angle_gamma   90.00
#
_symmetry.space_group_name_H-M   'P 1'
#
loop_
_entity.id
_entity.type
_entity.pdbx_description
1 polymer ?
#
loop_
_entity_poly.entity_id
_entity_poly.type
_entity_poly.pdbx_seq_one_letter_code
_entity_poly.pdbx_strand_id
1 'polypeptide(L)'
;MGRTVYTGRFSAPREEDEAIAREALEAVGLTRLADRPYTQISGGEGQLVMIARALAQKTPVIVMDEPTAHLDFKHEMVVLETMVHMVRDNGLSILMATHFPNHAFYFENKGLKVRVALMHEQEFLQIGSPSQVLNEANINVLYGIESRLITCQIDENHFIRQLVPIGARAGIQEGERP
;
A
#
# COMPACT_ATOMS: atom_id res chain seq x y z
N MET A 1 12.30 -8.00 15.34
CA MET A 1 11.75 -9.11 14.54
C MET A 1 10.24 -9.15 14.62
N GLY A 2 9.53 -9.58 13.55
CA GLY A 2 8.08 -9.75 13.51
C GLY A 2 7.56 -10.96 14.31
N ARG A 3 8.46 -11.82 14.81
CA ARG A 3 8.16 -13.09 15.48
C ARG A 3 7.99 -13.02 16.99
N THR A 4 8.10 -11.84 17.60
CA THR A 4 8.01 -11.68 19.08
C THR A 4 6.68 -12.17 19.67
N VAL A 5 5.63 -12.26 18.87
CA VAL A 5 4.31 -12.81 19.30
C VAL A 5 4.40 -14.33 19.59
N TYR A 6 5.34 -15.02 18.96
CA TYR A 6 5.53 -16.47 19.07
C TYR A 6 6.67 -16.84 20.03
N THR A 7 7.44 -15.85 20.49
CA THR A 7 8.51 -16.05 21.49
C THR A 7 8.00 -15.66 22.87
N GLY A 8 8.40 -16.36 23.92
CA GLY A 8 8.08 -15.99 25.30
C GLY A 8 8.61 -14.58 25.63
N ARG A 9 7.96 -13.90 26.56
CA ARG A 9 8.16 -12.47 26.89
C ARG A 9 9.62 -12.07 27.19
N PHE A 10 10.48 -13.05 27.54
CA PHE A 10 11.91 -12.88 27.85
C PHE A 10 12.80 -13.89 27.13
N SER A 11 12.30 -14.58 26.11
CA SER A 11 13.07 -15.58 25.37
C SER A 11 13.80 -14.93 24.21
N ALA A 12 15.07 -15.30 24.00
CA ALA A 12 15.78 -14.96 22.77
C ALA A 12 15.08 -15.60 21.55
N PRO A 13 15.17 -14.98 20.37
CA PRO A 13 14.72 -15.61 19.13
C PRO A 13 15.39 -16.98 18.94
N ARG A 14 14.63 -17.93 18.41
CA ARG A 14 15.15 -19.25 18.04
C ARG A 14 15.75 -19.20 16.63
N GLU A 15 16.57 -20.16 16.29
CA GLU A 15 17.12 -20.29 14.92
C GLU A 15 16.03 -20.30 13.85
N GLU A 16 14.87 -20.92 14.11
CA GLU A 16 13.71 -20.91 13.24
C GLU A 16 13.14 -19.48 13.03
N ASP A 17 13.10 -18.64 14.08
CA ASP A 17 12.61 -17.26 14.00
C ASP A 17 13.58 -16.38 13.19
N GLU A 18 14.88 -16.65 13.30
CA GLU A 18 15.90 -15.98 12.48
C GLU A 18 15.80 -16.38 11.01
N ALA A 19 15.60 -17.69 10.71
CA ALA A 19 15.43 -18.18 9.36
C ALA A 19 14.21 -17.53 8.70
N ILE A 20 13.04 -17.47 9.39
CA ILE A 20 11.84 -16.82 8.90
C ILE A 20 12.05 -15.32 8.68
N ALA A 21 12.80 -14.64 9.57
CA ALA A 21 13.09 -13.22 9.39
C ALA A 21 13.99 -12.97 8.16
N ARG A 22 14.97 -13.85 7.88
CA ARG A 22 15.81 -13.76 6.68
C ARG A 22 15.01 -14.05 5.40
N GLU A 23 14.15 -15.07 5.41
CA GLU A 23 13.20 -15.35 4.31
C GLU A 23 12.31 -14.12 4.00
N ALA A 24 11.79 -13.46 5.04
CA ALA A 24 10.99 -12.27 4.87
C ALA A 24 11.78 -11.07 4.32
N LEU A 25 13.05 -10.90 4.70
CA LEU A 25 13.93 -9.88 4.13
C LEU A 25 14.28 -10.19 2.67
N GLU A 26 14.46 -11.44 2.31
CA GLU A 26 14.68 -11.87 0.93
C GLU A 26 13.47 -11.55 0.05
N ALA A 27 12.26 -11.84 0.54
CA ALA A 27 11.01 -11.56 -0.17
C ALA A 27 10.80 -10.08 -0.51
N VAL A 28 11.40 -9.16 0.24
CA VAL A 28 11.37 -7.71 -0.03
C VAL A 28 12.70 -7.18 -0.63
N GLY A 29 13.62 -8.07 -1.04
CA GLY A 29 14.88 -7.70 -1.68
C GLY A 29 15.92 -7.05 -0.75
N LEU A 30 15.83 -7.28 0.56
CA LEU A 30 16.69 -6.63 1.56
C LEU A 30 17.65 -7.58 2.28
N THR A 31 17.97 -8.74 1.73
CA THR A 31 18.88 -9.73 2.34
C THR A 31 20.21 -9.10 2.75
N ARG A 32 20.75 -8.16 1.96
CA ARG A 32 22.00 -7.42 2.23
C ARG A 32 21.98 -6.59 3.52
N LEU A 33 20.81 -6.32 4.07
CA LEU A 33 20.61 -5.49 5.26
C LEU A 33 20.35 -6.32 6.52
N ALA A 34 20.39 -7.66 6.44
CA ALA A 34 20.01 -8.55 7.54
C ALA A 34 20.79 -8.27 8.84
N ASP A 35 22.08 -7.93 8.71
CA ASP A 35 22.97 -7.70 9.85
C ASP A 35 23.21 -6.18 10.10
N ARG A 36 22.52 -5.28 9.37
CA ARG A 36 22.67 -3.84 9.52
C ARG A 36 21.75 -3.28 10.60
N PRO A 37 22.24 -2.42 11.49
CA PRO A 37 21.40 -1.73 12.47
C PRO A 37 20.27 -0.94 11.77
N TYR A 38 19.05 -1.02 12.30
CA TYR A 38 17.88 -0.31 11.74
C TYR A 38 18.09 1.21 11.63
N THR A 39 18.88 1.79 12.52
CA THR A 39 19.23 3.23 12.52
C THR A 39 20.18 3.65 11.40
N GLN A 40 20.70 2.70 10.62
CA GLN A 40 21.65 2.94 9.53
C GLN A 40 21.08 2.62 8.15
N ILE A 41 19.74 2.45 8.02
CA ILE A 41 19.05 2.22 6.75
C ILE A 41 18.31 3.49 6.33
N SER A 42 18.04 3.62 5.01
CA SER A 42 17.25 4.73 4.48
C SER A 42 15.78 4.60 4.84
N GLY A 43 15.01 5.70 4.71
CA GLY A 43 13.57 5.69 4.98
C GLY A 43 12.82 4.67 4.12
N GLY A 44 13.13 4.58 2.82
CA GLY A 44 12.52 3.59 1.92
C GLY A 44 12.88 2.14 2.28
N GLU A 45 14.15 1.89 2.63
CA GLU A 45 14.57 0.57 3.16
C GLU A 45 13.87 0.26 4.49
N GLY A 46 13.69 1.26 5.36
CA GLY A 46 12.95 1.12 6.62
C GLY A 46 11.50 0.68 6.39
N GLN A 47 10.83 1.23 5.40
CA GLN A 47 9.46 0.84 5.05
C GLN A 47 9.39 -0.61 4.56
N LEU A 48 10.31 -1.03 3.70
CA LEU A 48 10.40 -2.44 3.27
C LEU A 48 10.73 -3.39 4.44
N VAL A 49 11.55 -2.96 5.40
CA VAL A 49 11.81 -3.72 6.63
C VAL A 49 10.54 -3.87 7.47
N MET A 50 9.67 -2.86 7.54
CA MET A 50 8.37 -2.97 8.22
C MET A 50 7.44 -3.98 7.51
N ILE A 51 7.46 -4.01 6.18
CA ILE A 51 6.73 -5.02 5.39
C ILE A 51 7.31 -6.43 5.64
N ALA A 52 8.63 -6.60 5.60
CA ALA A 52 9.27 -7.87 5.95
C ALA A 52 8.92 -8.32 7.37
N ARG A 53 8.85 -7.39 8.32
CA ARG A 53 8.42 -7.68 9.69
C ARG A 53 6.98 -8.21 9.75
N ALA A 54 6.07 -7.68 8.94
CA ALA A 54 4.70 -8.16 8.83
C ALA A 54 4.65 -9.55 8.18
N LEU A 55 5.42 -9.78 7.09
CA LEU A 55 5.55 -11.09 6.44
C LEU A 55 6.05 -12.18 7.39
N ALA A 56 7.04 -11.86 8.22
CA ALA A 56 7.60 -12.81 9.19
C ALA A 56 6.57 -13.30 10.22
N GLN A 57 5.42 -12.66 10.35
CA GLN A 57 4.32 -13.16 11.20
C GLN A 57 3.57 -14.34 10.57
N LYS A 58 3.73 -14.60 9.27
CA LYS A 58 3.07 -15.69 8.53
C LYS A 58 1.55 -15.69 8.72
N THR A 59 0.94 -14.50 8.73
CA THR A 59 -0.53 -14.33 8.79
C THR A 59 -1.13 -14.29 7.40
N PRO A 60 -2.38 -14.77 7.19
CA PRO A 60 -3.03 -14.74 5.88
C PRO A 60 -3.45 -13.34 5.43
N VAL A 61 -3.51 -12.38 6.37
CA VAL A 61 -3.91 -11.00 6.12
C VAL A 61 -2.88 -10.06 6.73
N ILE A 62 -2.49 -9.04 5.98
CA ILE A 62 -1.63 -7.93 6.46
C ILE A 62 -2.42 -6.64 6.39
N VAL A 63 -2.37 -5.86 7.46
CA VAL A 63 -2.99 -4.52 7.53
C VAL A 63 -1.87 -3.47 7.46
N MET A 64 -2.03 -2.50 6.56
CA MET A 64 -1.07 -1.42 6.35
C MET A 64 -1.78 -0.07 6.39
N ASP A 65 -1.18 0.88 7.07
CA ASP A 65 -1.63 2.27 7.12
C ASP A 65 -0.58 3.14 6.43
N GLU A 66 -0.98 3.81 5.35
CA GLU A 66 -0.13 4.69 4.54
C GLU A 66 1.27 4.12 4.22
N PRO A 67 1.37 2.91 3.62
CA PRO A 67 2.65 2.21 3.46
C PRO A 67 3.64 2.92 2.52
N THR A 68 3.21 3.90 1.76
CA THR A 68 4.05 4.66 0.82
C THR A 68 4.26 6.11 1.25
N ALA A 69 3.73 6.52 2.42
CA ALA A 69 3.89 7.88 2.91
C ALA A 69 5.36 8.27 3.05
N HIS A 70 5.69 9.48 2.63
CA HIS A 70 7.04 10.07 2.69
C HIS A 70 8.12 9.35 1.86
N LEU A 71 7.73 8.45 0.94
CA LEU A 71 8.64 7.82 0.01
C LEU A 71 8.80 8.67 -1.27
N ASP A 72 9.99 8.64 -1.85
CA ASP A 72 10.16 9.10 -3.21
C ASP A 72 9.52 8.13 -4.21
N PHE A 73 9.33 8.58 -5.44
CA PHE A 73 8.64 7.82 -6.49
C PHE A 73 9.24 6.43 -6.73
N LYS A 74 10.57 6.29 -6.64
CA LYS A 74 11.24 4.99 -6.83
C LYS A 74 10.90 4.02 -5.70
N HIS A 75 11.00 4.47 -4.46
CA HIS A 75 10.74 3.63 -3.29
C HIS A 75 9.24 3.30 -3.16
N GLU A 76 8.36 4.24 -3.51
CA GLU A 76 6.92 3.98 -3.62
C GLU A 76 6.65 2.81 -4.58
N MET A 77 7.21 2.86 -5.81
CA MET A 77 7.06 1.79 -6.78
C MET A 77 7.58 0.44 -6.27
N VAL A 78 8.73 0.42 -5.59
CA VAL A 78 9.28 -0.81 -5.00
C VAL A 78 8.34 -1.40 -3.95
N VAL A 79 7.74 -0.56 -3.10
CA VAL A 79 6.76 -1.01 -2.09
C VAL A 79 5.51 -1.59 -2.77
N LEU A 80 4.95 -0.88 -3.75
CA LEU A 80 3.76 -1.35 -4.48
C LEU A 80 4.01 -2.68 -5.22
N GLU A 81 5.16 -2.82 -5.91
CA GLU A 81 5.55 -4.09 -6.55
C GLU A 81 5.72 -5.22 -5.52
N THR A 82 6.36 -4.93 -4.39
CA THR A 82 6.47 -5.90 -3.30
C THR A 82 5.10 -6.40 -2.84
N MET A 83 4.12 -5.51 -2.70
CA MET A 83 2.75 -5.87 -2.32
C MET A 83 2.07 -6.74 -3.40
N VAL A 84 2.31 -6.45 -4.69
CA VAL A 84 1.83 -7.31 -5.81
C VAL A 84 2.38 -8.72 -5.66
N HIS A 85 3.68 -8.87 -5.44
CA HIS A 85 4.31 -10.18 -5.24
C HIS A 85 3.77 -10.91 -4.00
N MET A 86 3.58 -10.21 -2.89
CA MET A 86 3.00 -10.80 -1.67
C MET A 86 1.62 -11.41 -1.91
N VAL A 87 0.76 -10.73 -2.66
CA VAL A 87 -0.59 -11.22 -2.98
C VAL A 87 -0.52 -12.37 -3.98
N ARG A 88 0.27 -12.21 -5.07
CA ARG A 88 0.30 -13.14 -6.18
C ARG A 88 1.03 -14.45 -5.85
N ASP A 89 2.21 -14.34 -5.23
CA ASP A 89 3.12 -15.46 -5.04
C ASP A 89 2.89 -16.15 -3.70
N ASN A 90 2.50 -15.40 -2.67
CA ASN A 90 2.30 -15.93 -1.32
C ASN A 90 0.82 -16.09 -0.94
N GLY A 91 -0.13 -15.70 -1.82
CA GLY A 91 -1.56 -15.84 -1.57
C GLY A 91 -2.09 -14.99 -0.42
N LEU A 92 -1.38 -13.91 -0.06
CA LEU A 92 -1.77 -13.03 1.04
C LEU A 92 -2.93 -12.11 0.63
N SER A 93 -3.71 -11.72 1.62
CA SER A 93 -4.65 -10.59 1.49
C SER A 93 -4.07 -9.35 2.17
N ILE A 94 -4.19 -8.19 1.52
CA ILE A 94 -3.73 -6.93 2.09
C ILE A 94 -4.93 -6.00 2.28
N LEU A 95 -5.08 -5.47 3.49
CA LEU A 95 -5.95 -4.35 3.79
C LEU A 95 -5.08 -3.10 3.96
N MET A 96 -5.26 -2.12 3.08
CA MET A 96 -4.45 -0.91 3.07
C MET A 96 -5.33 0.32 3.21
N ALA A 97 -5.00 1.20 4.17
CA ALA A 97 -5.50 2.56 4.17
C ALA A 97 -4.51 3.45 3.39
N THR A 98 -5.02 4.31 2.52
CA THR A 98 -4.21 5.28 1.75
C THR A 98 -5.06 6.44 1.28
N HIS A 99 -4.43 7.60 1.13
CA HIS A 99 -5.05 8.78 0.50
C HIS A 99 -4.69 8.93 -1.00
N PHE A 100 -3.98 7.95 -1.59
CA PHE A 100 -3.61 7.93 -3.00
C PHE A 100 -4.55 7.01 -3.82
N PRO A 101 -5.57 7.55 -4.51
CA PRO A 101 -6.55 6.75 -5.25
C PRO A 101 -5.92 5.85 -6.33
N ASN A 102 -4.83 6.31 -6.93
CA ASN A 102 -4.16 5.59 -8.01
C ASN A 102 -3.47 4.30 -7.57
N HIS A 103 -3.23 4.07 -6.29
CA HIS A 103 -2.76 2.78 -5.80
C HIS A 103 -3.75 1.65 -6.10
N ALA A 104 -5.06 1.90 -5.97
CA ALA A 104 -6.07 0.91 -6.30
C ALA A 104 -6.06 0.54 -7.80
N PHE A 105 -5.92 1.54 -8.67
CA PHE A 105 -5.77 1.31 -10.12
C PHE A 105 -4.46 0.61 -10.45
N TYR A 106 -3.37 0.95 -9.76
CA TYR A 106 -2.09 0.27 -9.94
C TYR A 106 -2.22 -1.25 -9.72
N PHE A 107 -2.83 -1.66 -8.61
CA PHE A 107 -3.04 -3.08 -8.31
C PHE A 107 -4.02 -3.75 -9.28
N GLU A 108 -5.12 -3.06 -9.67
CA GLU A 108 -6.06 -3.56 -10.68
C GLU A 108 -5.36 -3.74 -12.04
N ASN A 109 -4.55 -2.78 -12.48
CA ASN A 109 -3.76 -2.84 -13.71
C ASN A 109 -2.74 -3.99 -13.71
N LYS A 110 -2.26 -4.41 -12.53
CA LYS A 110 -1.44 -5.61 -12.35
C LYS A 110 -2.25 -6.92 -12.32
N GLY A 111 -3.55 -6.86 -12.53
CA GLY A 111 -4.44 -8.02 -12.57
C GLY A 111 -4.83 -8.58 -11.19
N LEU A 112 -4.61 -7.84 -10.13
CA LEU A 112 -5.07 -8.25 -8.80
C LEU A 112 -6.57 -7.98 -8.62
N LYS A 113 -7.22 -8.79 -7.79
CA LYS A 113 -8.61 -8.56 -7.37
C LYS A 113 -8.63 -7.50 -6.29
N VAL A 114 -9.03 -6.28 -6.65
CA VAL A 114 -9.05 -5.11 -5.76
C VAL A 114 -10.50 -4.77 -5.37
N ARG A 115 -10.69 -4.42 -4.10
CA ARG A 115 -11.90 -3.75 -3.61
C ARG A 115 -11.50 -2.47 -2.90
N VAL A 116 -12.24 -1.40 -3.20
CA VAL A 116 -12.08 -0.09 -2.57
C VAL A 116 -13.26 0.18 -1.67
N ALA A 117 -13.01 0.68 -0.48
CA ALA A 117 -14.00 1.27 0.41
C ALA A 117 -13.65 2.75 0.57
N LEU A 118 -14.47 3.64 0.06
CA LEU A 118 -14.28 5.08 0.14
C LEU A 118 -14.94 5.60 1.40
N MET A 119 -14.16 6.22 2.28
CA MET A 119 -14.64 6.78 3.55
C MET A 119 -14.78 8.30 3.44
N HIS A 120 -15.90 8.82 3.91
CA HIS A 120 -16.18 10.25 4.04
C HIS A 120 -17.02 10.49 5.30
N GLU A 121 -16.69 11.49 6.09
CA GLU A 121 -17.41 11.83 7.33
C GLU A 121 -17.67 10.63 8.27
N GLN A 122 -16.66 9.76 8.43
CA GLN A 122 -16.69 8.55 9.26
C GLN A 122 -17.60 7.42 8.76
N GLU A 123 -18.17 7.54 7.56
CA GLU A 123 -19.01 6.54 6.93
C GLU A 123 -18.41 6.04 5.61
N PHE A 124 -18.84 4.86 5.15
CA PHE A 124 -18.49 4.38 3.83
C PHE A 124 -19.41 5.00 2.78
N LEU A 125 -18.86 5.90 1.97
CA LEU A 125 -19.58 6.49 0.85
C LEU A 125 -19.94 5.42 -0.21
N GLN A 126 -18.98 4.56 -0.53
CA GLN A 126 -19.17 3.47 -1.49
C GLN A 126 -18.12 2.38 -1.30
N ILE A 127 -18.50 1.12 -1.63
CA ILE A 127 -17.62 -0.04 -1.66
C ILE A 127 -17.79 -0.77 -2.99
N GLY A 128 -16.68 -1.08 -3.70
CA GLY A 128 -16.75 -1.74 -5.00
C GLY A 128 -15.38 -1.95 -5.65
N SER A 129 -15.36 -2.15 -6.98
CA SER A 129 -14.13 -2.14 -7.76
C SER A 129 -13.54 -0.73 -7.85
N PRO A 130 -12.23 -0.57 -8.14
CA PRO A 130 -11.62 0.75 -8.29
C PRO A 130 -12.39 1.69 -9.20
N SER A 131 -12.74 1.26 -10.42
CA SER A 131 -13.45 2.11 -11.38
C SER A 131 -14.90 2.42 -11.02
N GLN A 132 -15.55 1.60 -10.19
CA GLN A 132 -16.89 1.91 -9.68
C GLN A 132 -16.84 2.96 -8.58
N VAL A 133 -15.85 2.88 -7.71
CA VAL A 133 -15.77 3.70 -6.51
C VAL A 133 -14.98 5.00 -6.74
N LEU A 134 -13.84 4.91 -7.42
CA LEU A 134 -12.94 6.05 -7.68
C LEU A 134 -13.32 6.73 -9.00
N ASN A 135 -14.58 7.16 -9.10
CA ASN A 135 -15.10 7.94 -10.24
C ASN A 135 -15.02 9.44 -9.95
N GLU A 136 -15.21 10.26 -10.98
CA GLU A 136 -15.10 11.72 -10.92
C GLU A 136 -16.05 12.34 -9.89
N ALA A 137 -17.27 11.82 -9.74
CA ALA A 137 -18.26 12.34 -8.81
C ALA A 137 -17.84 12.09 -7.34
N ASN A 138 -17.44 10.86 -7.02
CA ASN A 138 -17.00 10.50 -5.68
C ASN A 138 -15.71 11.23 -5.27
N ILE A 139 -14.78 11.38 -6.20
CA ILE A 139 -13.53 12.12 -5.97
C ILE A 139 -13.82 13.61 -5.74
N ASN A 140 -14.78 14.18 -6.47
CA ASN A 140 -15.20 15.56 -6.22
C ASN A 140 -15.83 15.73 -4.84
N VAL A 141 -16.69 14.78 -4.40
CA VAL A 141 -17.27 14.80 -3.04
C VAL A 141 -16.20 14.70 -1.97
N LEU A 142 -15.24 13.78 -2.15
CA LEU A 142 -14.24 13.50 -1.12
C LEU A 142 -13.17 14.59 -0.99
N TYR A 143 -12.66 15.09 -2.12
CA TYR A 143 -11.49 15.98 -2.16
C TYR A 143 -11.80 17.39 -2.66
N GLY A 144 -13.01 17.66 -3.16
CA GLY A 144 -13.34 18.96 -3.75
C GLY A 144 -12.59 19.28 -5.05
N ILE A 145 -12.07 18.28 -5.73
CA ILE A 145 -11.29 18.45 -6.97
C ILE A 145 -12.05 17.94 -8.20
N GLU A 146 -11.77 18.57 -9.32
CA GLU A 146 -12.14 18.05 -10.63
C GLU A 146 -11.09 17.03 -11.08
N SER A 147 -11.54 15.87 -11.56
CA SER A 147 -10.66 14.79 -12.01
C SER A 147 -11.26 14.10 -13.24
N ARG A 148 -10.44 13.31 -13.93
CA ARG A 148 -10.87 12.42 -15.02
C ARG A 148 -10.30 11.03 -14.81
N LEU A 149 -11.16 10.03 -14.99
CA LEU A 149 -10.70 8.66 -15.10
C LEU A 149 -10.33 8.40 -16.56
N ILE A 150 -9.05 8.18 -16.81
CA ILE A 150 -8.53 7.94 -18.16
C ILE A 150 -8.07 6.50 -18.30
N THR A 151 -8.16 5.99 -19.54
CA THR A 151 -7.55 4.72 -19.93
C THR A 151 -6.44 5.02 -20.94
N CYS A 152 -5.21 4.68 -20.60
CA CYS A 152 -4.04 4.85 -21.45
C CYS A 152 -3.66 3.52 -22.06
N GLN A 153 -3.40 3.49 -23.36
CA GLN A 153 -2.80 2.35 -24.03
C GLN A 153 -1.27 2.43 -23.87
N ILE A 154 -0.68 1.38 -23.33
CA ILE A 154 0.79 1.27 -23.11
C ILE A 154 1.43 0.52 -24.27
N ASP A 155 0.80 -0.56 -24.74
CA ASP A 155 1.18 -1.33 -25.92
C ASP A 155 -0.07 -1.91 -26.60
N GLU A 156 0.10 -2.75 -27.65
CA GLU A 156 -1.00 -3.25 -28.48
C GLU A 156 -2.13 -3.93 -27.69
N ASN A 157 -1.82 -4.56 -26.56
CA ASN A 157 -2.77 -5.35 -25.77
C ASN A 157 -2.87 -4.91 -24.30
N HIS A 158 -2.12 -3.87 -23.92
CA HIS A 158 -2.03 -3.44 -22.52
C HIS A 158 -2.58 -2.05 -22.33
N PHE A 159 -3.63 -1.96 -21.54
CA PHE A 159 -4.29 -0.72 -21.14
C PHE A 159 -4.19 -0.56 -19.64
N ILE A 160 -3.93 0.66 -19.17
CA ILE A 160 -3.96 1.02 -17.76
C ILE A 160 -5.01 2.09 -17.51
N ARG A 161 -5.64 2.01 -16.34
CA ARG A 161 -6.53 3.07 -15.84
C ARG A 161 -5.82 3.91 -14.83
N GLN A 162 -6.12 5.20 -14.84
CA GLN A 162 -5.58 6.16 -13.90
C GLN A 162 -6.56 7.31 -13.68
N LEU A 163 -6.67 7.76 -12.44
CA LEU A 163 -7.36 8.99 -12.09
C LEU A 163 -6.39 10.17 -12.22
N VAL A 164 -6.77 11.16 -13.03
CA VAL A 164 -5.95 12.35 -13.28
C VAL A 164 -6.66 13.56 -12.67
N PRO A 165 -6.07 14.25 -11.68
CA PRO A 165 -6.60 15.51 -11.20
C PRO A 165 -6.42 16.59 -12.26
N ILE A 166 -7.48 17.41 -12.48
CA ILE A 166 -7.50 18.51 -13.43
C ILE A 166 -7.34 19.84 -12.71
N GLY A 167 -8.02 20.02 -11.58
CA GLY A 167 -7.95 21.23 -10.81
C GLY A 167 -8.73 21.16 -9.51
N ALA A 168 -8.43 22.05 -8.59
CA ALA A 168 -9.25 22.27 -7.41
C ALA A 168 -10.39 23.23 -7.77
N ARG A 169 -11.62 22.97 -7.28
CA ARG A 169 -12.67 23.97 -7.38
C ARG A 169 -12.29 25.21 -6.56
N ALA A 170 -12.18 26.36 -7.18
CA ALA A 170 -12.08 27.63 -6.48
C ALA A 170 -13.38 27.83 -5.69
N GLY A 171 -13.34 27.62 -4.35
CA GLY A 171 -14.52 27.81 -3.53
C GLY A 171 -14.60 27.06 -2.21
N ILE A 172 -13.54 26.46 -1.73
CA ILE A 172 -13.48 26.13 -0.30
C ILE A 172 -13.05 27.41 0.42
N GLN A 173 -14.02 28.30 0.65
CA GLN A 173 -13.87 29.25 1.74
C GLN A 173 -13.75 28.40 3.02
N GLU A 174 -12.66 28.59 3.73
CA GLU A 174 -12.55 28.21 5.13
C GLU A 174 -13.67 28.96 5.88
N GLY A 175 -14.85 28.36 5.89
CA GLY A 175 -16.06 28.83 6.56
C GLY A 175 -16.24 28.08 7.85
N GLU A 176 -15.84 28.77 8.94
CA GLU A 176 -16.42 28.66 10.28
C GLU A 176 -16.49 27.25 10.88
N ARG A 177 -15.46 26.95 11.67
CA ARG A 177 -15.63 25.97 12.76
C ARG A 177 -16.47 26.64 13.85
N PRO A 178 -17.56 26.01 14.30
CA PRO A 178 -18.21 26.40 15.55
C PRO A 178 -17.33 26.06 16.76
#